data_b4b5337158e1c30e637503e234bc2b92
#
_entry.id   b4b5337158e1c30e637503e234bc2b92
#
_cell.length_a   1.000
_cell.length_b   1.000
_cell.length_c   1.000
_cell.angle_alpha   90.00
_cell.angle_beta   90.00
_cell.angle_gamma   90.00
#
_symmetry.space_group_name_H-M   'P 1'
#
loop_
_entity.id
_entity.type
_entity.pdbx_description
1 polymer ?
#
loop_
_entity_poly.entity_id
_entity_poly.type
_entity_poly.pdbx_seq_one_letter_code
_entity_poly.pdbx_strand_id
1 'polypeptide(L)'
;MQLSIKRFLDILVSLILLILILPLWVILVVIIETTSPGRAVFTQKRTGLHGRTFVCYKFRTMYLNKEADTLQATCSDKRITKIGGFLRRTSMDELPQLFNVLKGDMSLIGPRPHMLKHTELYSQLIPNYMERHRMRPGLTGYAQIKGLRGETSELKQMQNRVEADLFYVEHFSLGLDMKILWITAMKVLTLKL
;
A
#
# COMPACT_ATOMS: atom_id res chain seq x y z
N MET A 1 19.93 -15.50 -1.66
CA MET A 1 20.61 -14.67 -0.64
C MET A 1 19.98 -13.28 -0.49
N GLN A 2 19.87 -12.44 -1.54
CA GLN A 2 19.31 -11.08 -1.39
C GLN A 2 17.86 -11.05 -0.88
N LEU A 3 16.98 -11.95 -1.31
CA LEU A 3 15.59 -12.00 -0.84
C LEU A 3 15.47 -12.39 0.65
N SER A 4 16.38 -13.21 1.15
CA SER A 4 16.40 -13.55 2.58
C SER A 4 16.88 -12.36 3.43
N ILE A 5 17.89 -11.64 2.96
CA ILE A 5 18.36 -10.40 3.60
C ILE A 5 17.24 -9.34 3.58
N LYS A 6 16.61 -9.15 2.43
CA LYS A 6 15.45 -8.26 2.30
C LYS A 6 14.36 -8.61 3.33
N ARG A 7 14.00 -9.90 3.46
CA ARG A 7 12.99 -10.34 4.41
C ARG A 7 13.37 -10.06 5.86
N PHE A 8 14.63 -10.28 6.22
CA PHE A 8 15.14 -9.94 7.55
C PHE A 8 15.00 -8.43 7.82
N LEU A 9 15.42 -7.57 6.87
CA LEU A 9 15.31 -6.12 6.99
C LEU A 9 13.84 -5.67 7.06
N ASP A 10 12.94 -6.27 6.26
CA ASP A 10 11.50 -6.00 6.32
C ASP A 10 10.94 -6.23 7.72
N ILE A 11 11.29 -7.36 8.35
CA ILE A 11 10.82 -7.70 9.71
C ILE A 11 11.39 -6.73 10.73
N LEU A 12 12.71 -6.54 10.71
CA LEU A 12 13.43 -5.69 11.69
C LEU A 12 12.88 -4.26 11.66
N VAL A 13 12.85 -3.65 10.48
CA VAL A 13 12.39 -2.26 10.32
C VAL A 13 10.90 -2.12 10.67
N SER A 14 10.06 -3.07 10.25
CA SER A 14 8.63 -3.03 10.58
C SER A 14 8.38 -3.14 12.08
N LEU A 15 9.15 -3.99 12.79
CA LEU A 15 9.04 -4.13 14.24
C LEU A 15 9.43 -2.83 14.95
N ILE A 16 10.57 -2.25 14.58
CA ILE A 16 11.04 -0.97 15.13
C ILE A 16 9.98 0.14 14.89
N LEU A 17 9.47 0.25 13.65
CA LEU A 17 8.46 1.24 13.33
C LEU A 17 7.18 1.04 14.14
N LEU A 18 6.68 -0.19 14.30
CA LEU A 18 5.49 -0.48 15.10
C LEU A 18 5.65 -0.07 16.56
N ILE A 19 6.83 -0.32 17.17
CA ILE A 19 7.11 0.11 18.55
C ILE A 19 7.10 1.65 18.64
N LEU A 20 7.76 2.32 17.71
CA LEU A 20 7.84 3.79 17.70
C LEU A 20 6.50 4.48 17.48
N ILE A 21 5.64 3.91 16.63
CA ILE A 21 4.34 4.51 16.31
C ILE A 21 3.21 4.05 17.24
N LEU A 22 3.49 3.17 18.22
CA LEU A 22 2.46 2.63 19.11
C LEU A 22 1.63 3.72 19.84
N PRO A 23 2.22 4.78 20.41
CA PRO A 23 1.44 5.86 21.02
C PRO A 23 0.52 6.57 20.01
N LEU A 24 1.06 6.87 18.82
CA LEU A 24 0.28 7.47 17.72
C LEU A 24 -0.86 6.54 17.28
N TRP A 25 -0.60 5.23 17.23
CA TRP A 25 -1.63 4.24 16.88
C TRP A 25 -2.83 4.32 17.80
N VAL A 26 -2.62 4.32 19.11
CA VAL A 26 -3.71 4.43 20.10
C VAL A 26 -4.51 5.71 19.89
N ILE A 27 -3.84 6.85 19.72
CA ILE A 27 -4.49 8.14 19.45
C ILE A 27 -5.35 8.06 18.17
N LEU A 28 -4.82 7.50 17.08
CA LEU A 28 -5.55 7.40 15.81
C LEU A 28 -6.77 6.47 15.94
N VAL A 29 -6.66 5.35 16.65
CA VAL A 29 -7.79 4.46 16.91
C VAL A 29 -8.91 5.20 17.64
N VAL A 30 -8.60 5.90 18.72
CA VAL A 30 -9.59 6.68 19.49
C VAL A 30 -10.25 7.74 18.61
N ILE A 31 -9.47 8.52 17.85
CA ILE A 31 -10.02 9.57 16.98
C ILE A 31 -10.93 8.98 15.90
N ILE A 32 -10.53 7.88 15.24
CA ILE A 32 -11.33 7.28 14.17
C ILE A 32 -12.65 6.73 14.72
N GLU A 33 -12.63 6.05 15.87
CA GLU A 33 -13.84 5.43 16.46
C GLU A 33 -14.80 6.46 17.07
N THR A 34 -14.28 7.57 17.59
CA THR A 34 -15.11 8.64 18.15
C THR A 34 -15.70 9.55 17.06
N THR A 35 -15.04 9.70 15.91
CA THR A 35 -15.49 10.59 14.82
C THR A 35 -16.42 9.92 13.81
N SER A 36 -16.44 8.60 13.76
CA SER A 36 -17.36 7.86 12.88
C SER A 36 -17.64 6.45 13.41
N PRO A 37 -18.90 5.94 13.34
CA PRO A 37 -19.24 4.61 13.84
C PRO A 37 -18.45 3.49 13.18
N GLY A 38 -18.04 2.48 13.94
CA GLY A 38 -17.38 1.26 13.45
C GLY A 38 -15.90 1.16 13.82
N ARG A 39 -15.26 0.03 13.52
CA ARG A 39 -13.87 -0.28 13.89
C ARG A 39 -12.88 0.65 13.21
N ALA A 40 -11.81 1.03 13.90
CA ALA A 40 -10.74 1.89 13.38
C ALA A 40 -9.95 1.23 12.24
N VAL A 41 -9.79 -0.09 12.26
CA VAL A 41 -9.07 -0.84 11.22
C VAL A 41 -10.05 -1.36 10.16
N PHE A 42 -9.81 -0.96 8.94
CA PHE A 42 -10.45 -1.47 7.73
C PHE A 42 -9.62 -2.60 7.13
N THR A 43 -10.28 -3.61 6.61
CA THR A 43 -9.65 -4.78 5.98
C THR A 43 -10.19 -4.97 4.57
N GLN A 44 -9.32 -5.30 3.63
CA GLN A 44 -9.70 -5.56 2.24
C GLN A 44 -8.85 -6.68 1.65
N LYS A 45 -9.46 -7.59 0.88
CA LYS A 45 -8.74 -8.62 0.14
C LYS A 45 -7.97 -8.00 -1.03
N ARG A 46 -6.70 -8.36 -1.14
CA ARG A 46 -5.76 -7.90 -2.19
C ARG A 46 -5.00 -9.09 -2.78
N THR A 47 -4.47 -8.88 -4.00
CA THR A 47 -3.59 -9.84 -4.65
C THR A 47 -2.16 -9.64 -4.18
N GLY A 48 -1.53 -10.71 -3.70
CA GLY A 48 -0.18 -10.76 -3.16
C GLY A 48 0.77 -11.62 -3.99
N LEU A 49 1.80 -12.15 -3.31
CA LEU A 49 2.84 -12.98 -3.92
C LEU A 49 2.24 -14.16 -4.67
N HIS A 50 2.71 -14.38 -5.90
CA HIS A 50 2.26 -15.46 -6.80
C HIS A 50 0.74 -15.48 -7.04
N GLY A 51 0.09 -14.30 -7.00
CA GLY A 51 -1.34 -14.18 -7.20
C GLY A 51 -2.20 -14.61 -6.01
N ARG A 52 -1.62 -15.01 -4.88
CA ARG A 52 -2.36 -15.42 -3.67
C ARG A 52 -3.08 -14.24 -3.05
N THR A 53 -4.31 -14.47 -2.63
CA THR A 53 -5.11 -13.46 -1.92
C THR A 53 -4.65 -13.33 -0.47
N PHE A 54 -4.52 -12.11 0.02
CA PHE A 54 -4.29 -11.80 1.43
C PHE A 54 -5.20 -10.68 1.93
N VAL A 55 -5.32 -10.52 3.24
CA VAL A 55 -6.10 -9.45 3.89
C VAL A 55 -5.18 -8.29 4.19
N CYS A 56 -5.36 -7.18 3.49
CA CYS A 56 -4.62 -5.94 3.68
C CYS A 56 -5.28 -5.09 4.76
N TYR A 57 -4.50 -4.60 5.72
CA TYR A 57 -4.96 -3.76 6.84
C TYR A 57 -4.71 -2.29 6.54
N LYS A 58 -5.70 -1.42 6.89
CA LYS A 58 -5.57 0.04 6.82
C LYS A 58 -6.34 0.68 7.96
N PHE A 59 -6.01 1.90 8.35
CA PHE A 59 -6.95 2.70 9.12
C PHE A 59 -8.14 3.09 8.24
N ARG A 60 -9.32 3.08 8.84
CA ARG A 60 -10.55 3.46 8.16
C ARG A 60 -10.56 4.96 7.90
N THR A 61 -10.65 5.33 6.63
CA THR A 61 -10.67 6.71 6.15
C THR A 61 -12.03 7.13 5.60
N MET A 62 -12.98 6.21 5.53
CA MET A 62 -14.32 6.42 4.98
C MET A 62 -15.41 6.01 5.97
N TYR A 63 -16.58 6.60 5.83
CA TYR A 63 -17.79 6.08 6.46
C TYR A 63 -18.06 4.65 6.01
N LEU A 64 -18.73 3.85 6.85
CA LEU A 64 -19.12 2.49 6.49
C LEU A 64 -19.99 2.52 5.23
N ASN A 65 -19.60 1.77 4.22
CA ASN A 65 -20.32 1.66 2.96
C ASN A 65 -20.18 0.26 2.37
N LYS A 66 -21.12 -0.13 1.50
CA LYS A 66 -21.13 -1.45 0.85
C LYS A 66 -20.22 -1.54 -0.38
N GLU A 67 -19.68 -0.41 -0.84
CA GLU A 67 -18.91 -0.30 -2.09
C GLU A 67 -17.39 -0.37 -1.87
N ALA A 68 -16.95 -0.57 -0.63
CA ALA A 68 -15.53 -0.52 -0.26
C ALA A 68 -14.65 -1.52 -1.04
N ASP A 69 -15.19 -2.68 -1.42
CA ASP A 69 -14.47 -3.72 -2.15
C ASP A 69 -14.63 -3.64 -3.68
N THR A 70 -15.49 -2.77 -4.18
CA THR A 70 -15.84 -2.72 -5.61
C THR A 70 -15.51 -1.40 -6.27
N LEU A 71 -15.57 -0.29 -5.52
CA LEU A 71 -15.38 1.05 -6.07
C LEU A 71 -14.09 1.69 -5.57
N GLN A 72 -13.20 2.03 -6.52
CA GLN A 72 -11.98 2.76 -6.20
C GLN A 72 -12.33 4.15 -5.63
N ALA A 73 -11.61 4.57 -4.59
CA ALA A 73 -11.75 5.90 -4.04
C ALA A 73 -11.21 6.97 -5.00
N THR A 74 -11.97 8.03 -5.18
CA THR A 74 -11.59 9.22 -5.98
C THR A 74 -11.03 10.33 -5.09
N CYS A 75 -10.44 11.36 -5.70
CA CYS A 75 -9.86 12.48 -4.95
C CYS A 75 -10.91 13.29 -4.18
N SER A 76 -12.15 13.40 -4.68
CA SER A 76 -13.27 14.16 -4.09
C SER A 76 -14.38 13.25 -3.56
N ASP A 77 -14.06 12.06 -3.11
CA ASP A 77 -15.03 11.05 -2.68
C ASP A 77 -15.75 11.49 -1.39
N LYS A 78 -17.06 11.65 -1.48
CA LYS A 78 -17.92 12.06 -0.36
C LYS A 78 -17.95 11.07 0.81
N ARG A 79 -17.50 9.83 0.59
CA ARG A 79 -17.38 8.80 1.63
C ARG A 79 -16.23 9.06 2.59
N ILE A 80 -15.27 9.94 2.24
CA ILE A 80 -14.07 10.22 3.04
C ILE A 80 -14.46 11.07 4.26
N THR A 81 -14.10 10.61 5.46
CA THR A 81 -14.25 11.39 6.69
C THR A 81 -13.24 12.53 6.77
N LYS A 82 -13.47 13.55 7.59
CA LYS A 82 -12.51 14.67 7.77
C LYS A 82 -11.13 14.16 8.21
N ILE A 83 -11.09 13.28 9.21
CA ILE A 83 -9.84 12.65 9.68
C ILE A 83 -9.27 11.72 8.60
N GLY A 84 -10.12 10.99 7.88
CA GLY A 84 -9.71 10.13 6.77
C GLY A 84 -9.00 10.89 5.65
N GLY A 85 -9.45 12.11 5.34
CA GLY A 85 -8.76 12.98 4.38
C GLY A 85 -7.34 13.35 4.82
N PHE A 86 -7.15 13.64 6.11
CA PHE A 86 -5.82 13.89 6.68
C PHE A 86 -4.94 12.63 6.61
N LEU A 87 -5.44 11.48 7.06
CA LEU A 87 -4.71 10.22 7.06
C LEU A 87 -4.25 9.82 5.65
N ARG A 88 -5.08 10.02 4.63
CA ARG A 88 -4.74 9.74 3.23
C ARG A 88 -3.66 10.65 2.68
N ARG A 89 -3.73 11.95 2.97
CA ARG A 89 -2.69 12.91 2.53
C ARG A 89 -1.33 12.62 3.15
N THR A 90 -1.31 12.15 4.39
CA THR A 90 -0.07 11.81 5.11
C THR A 90 0.33 10.34 4.95
N SER A 91 -0.48 9.53 4.25
CA SER A 91 -0.34 8.07 4.14
C SER A 91 -0.32 7.31 5.49
N MET A 92 -0.76 7.95 6.57
CA MET A 92 -0.88 7.31 7.88
C MET A 92 -1.95 6.21 7.90
N ASP A 93 -2.90 6.26 6.96
CA ASP A 93 -3.90 5.19 6.80
C ASP A 93 -3.26 3.84 6.46
N GLU A 94 -2.05 3.82 5.92
CA GLU A 94 -1.35 2.60 5.51
C GLU A 94 -0.46 1.99 6.62
N LEU A 95 -0.29 2.67 7.76
CA LEU A 95 0.52 2.15 8.88
C LEU A 95 0.13 0.74 9.34
N PRO A 96 -1.17 0.33 9.37
CA PRO A 96 -1.54 -1.05 9.70
C PRO A 96 -0.96 -2.12 8.77
N GLN A 97 -0.52 -1.78 7.57
CA GLN A 97 0.14 -2.73 6.66
C GLN A 97 1.50 -3.22 7.20
N LEU A 98 2.11 -2.55 8.17
CA LEU A 98 3.30 -3.08 8.87
C LEU A 98 3.03 -4.46 9.50
N PHE A 99 1.80 -4.74 9.95
CA PHE A 99 1.41 -6.09 10.37
C PHE A 99 1.38 -7.07 9.21
N ASN A 100 0.95 -6.65 8.00
CA ASN A 100 1.04 -7.51 6.82
C ASN A 100 2.51 -7.81 6.47
N VAL A 101 3.41 -6.84 6.66
CA VAL A 101 4.85 -7.08 6.47
C VAL A 101 5.34 -8.11 7.47
N LEU A 102 5.06 -7.99 8.76
CA LEU A 102 5.47 -8.96 9.78
C LEU A 102 4.91 -10.37 9.52
N LYS A 103 3.65 -10.48 9.10
CA LYS A 103 3.01 -11.76 8.72
C LYS A 103 3.64 -12.41 7.48
N GLY A 104 4.31 -11.64 6.63
CA GLY A 104 4.89 -12.14 5.38
C GLY A 104 3.98 -12.00 4.16
N ASP A 105 2.81 -11.38 4.30
CA ASP A 105 1.91 -11.07 3.18
C ASP A 105 2.50 -9.97 2.29
N MET A 106 3.24 -9.04 2.91
CA MET A 106 3.83 -7.87 2.26
C MET A 106 5.34 -7.73 2.59
N SER A 107 5.96 -6.79 1.90
CA SER A 107 7.31 -6.26 2.12
C SER A 107 7.21 -4.74 2.36
N LEU A 108 8.23 -4.12 2.90
CA LEU A 108 8.31 -2.65 2.93
C LEU A 108 8.35 -2.07 1.52
N ILE A 109 9.10 -2.73 0.62
CA ILE A 109 9.28 -2.27 -0.76
C ILE A 109 8.85 -3.37 -1.73
N GLY A 110 8.01 -2.99 -2.69
CA GLY A 110 7.49 -3.88 -3.74
C GLY A 110 6.38 -3.25 -4.56
N PRO A 111 5.83 -3.97 -5.53
CA PRO A 111 4.65 -3.56 -6.29
C PRO A 111 3.46 -3.29 -5.38
N ARG A 112 2.71 -2.20 -5.63
CA ARG A 112 1.53 -1.87 -4.80
C ARG A 112 0.43 -2.94 -4.94
N PRO A 113 -0.15 -3.48 -3.83
CA PRO A 113 -1.20 -4.50 -3.93
C PRO A 113 -2.50 -3.92 -4.49
N HIS A 114 -3.06 -4.56 -5.52
CA HIS A 114 -4.32 -4.16 -6.13
C HIS A 114 -5.52 -4.94 -5.55
N MET A 115 -6.73 -4.34 -5.64
CA MET A 115 -7.99 -5.03 -5.34
C MET A 115 -8.15 -6.24 -6.27
N LEU A 116 -8.83 -7.29 -5.81
CA LEU A 116 -9.05 -8.50 -6.62
C LEU A 116 -9.73 -8.16 -7.96
N LYS A 117 -10.76 -7.30 -7.92
CA LYS A 117 -11.46 -6.82 -9.12
C LYS A 117 -10.52 -6.12 -10.12
N HIS A 118 -9.56 -5.33 -9.64
CA HIS A 118 -8.57 -4.68 -10.51
C HIS A 118 -7.59 -5.71 -11.08
N THR A 119 -7.17 -6.70 -10.29
CA THR A 119 -6.30 -7.77 -10.78
C THR A 119 -7.00 -8.56 -11.89
N GLU A 120 -8.26 -8.92 -11.69
CA GLU A 120 -9.07 -9.63 -12.69
C GLU A 120 -9.19 -8.82 -13.99
N LEU A 121 -9.58 -7.55 -13.88
CA LEU A 121 -9.75 -6.67 -15.04
C LEU A 121 -8.43 -6.42 -15.78
N TYR A 122 -7.41 -5.97 -15.07
CA TYR A 122 -6.16 -5.52 -15.72
C TYR A 122 -5.25 -6.66 -16.15
N SER A 123 -5.40 -7.85 -15.60
CA SER A 123 -4.69 -9.05 -16.11
C SER A 123 -5.13 -9.43 -17.52
N GLN A 124 -6.34 -9.06 -17.94
CA GLN A 124 -6.85 -9.28 -19.29
C GLN A 124 -6.46 -8.15 -20.27
N LEU A 125 -6.28 -6.93 -19.76
CA LEU A 125 -6.06 -5.72 -20.56
C LEU A 125 -4.59 -5.33 -20.72
N ILE A 126 -3.73 -5.75 -19.81
CA ILE A 126 -2.31 -5.37 -19.79
C ILE A 126 -1.44 -6.61 -19.89
N PRO A 127 -0.63 -6.73 -20.95
CA PRO A 127 0.32 -7.83 -21.08
C PRO A 127 1.26 -7.92 -19.88
N ASN A 128 1.58 -9.15 -19.48
CA ASN A 128 2.50 -9.44 -18.37
C ASN A 128 2.09 -8.86 -17.00
N TYR A 129 0.83 -8.39 -16.85
CA TYR A 129 0.35 -7.82 -15.59
C TYR A 129 0.64 -8.70 -14.39
N MET A 130 0.51 -10.03 -14.51
CA MET A 130 0.69 -10.98 -13.41
C MET A 130 2.15 -11.14 -12.98
N GLU A 131 3.12 -10.80 -13.82
CA GLU A 131 4.56 -10.89 -13.50
C GLU A 131 4.96 -9.99 -12.31
N ARG A 132 4.22 -8.91 -12.09
CA ARG A 132 4.43 -8.04 -10.91
C ARG A 132 4.24 -8.77 -9.58
N HIS A 133 3.51 -9.89 -9.56
CA HIS A 133 3.26 -10.71 -8.38
C HIS A 133 4.38 -11.75 -8.11
N ARG A 134 5.47 -11.74 -8.86
CA ARG A 134 6.68 -12.53 -8.56
C ARG A 134 7.41 -12.01 -7.32
N MET A 135 7.13 -10.77 -6.92
CA MET A 135 7.63 -10.18 -5.67
C MET A 135 6.46 -9.92 -4.70
N ARG A 136 6.77 -9.92 -3.38
CA ARG A 136 5.76 -9.51 -2.38
C ARG A 136 5.32 -8.08 -2.64
N PRO A 137 4.01 -7.78 -2.50
CA PRO A 137 3.55 -6.41 -2.60
C PRO A 137 4.19 -5.54 -1.50
N GLY A 138 4.46 -4.28 -1.83
CA GLY A 138 5.13 -3.33 -0.96
C GLY A 138 4.20 -2.31 -0.32
N LEU A 139 4.60 -1.81 0.86
CA LEU A 139 4.05 -0.62 1.49
C LEU A 139 4.40 0.62 0.63
N THR A 140 5.64 0.70 0.18
CA THR A 140 6.10 1.62 -0.87
C THR A 140 6.70 0.84 -2.05
N GLY A 141 7.00 1.52 -3.16
CA GLY A 141 7.56 0.87 -4.33
C GLY A 141 8.01 1.84 -5.41
N TYR A 142 8.64 1.29 -6.45
CA TYR A 142 9.22 2.07 -7.53
C TYR A 142 8.19 2.94 -8.27
N ALA A 143 7.00 2.39 -8.57
CA ALA A 143 5.91 3.15 -9.17
C ALA A 143 5.49 4.35 -8.30
N GLN A 144 5.44 4.18 -6.97
CA GLN A 144 5.04 5.22 -6.04
C GLN A 144 6.05 6.37 -5.97
N ILE A 145 7.35 6.07 -5.95
CA ILE A 145 8.39 7.13 -5.98
C ILE A 145 8.44 7.87 -7.31
N LYS A 146 7.98 7.26 -8.41
CA LYS A 146 7.80 7.89 -9.72
C LYS A 146 6.53 8.72 -9.85
N GLY A 147 5.72 8.84 -8.77
CA GLY A 147 4.46 9.59 -8.79
C GLY A 147 3.28 8.82 -9.42
N LEU A 148 3.45 7.55 -9.74
CA LEU A 148 2.42 6.70 -10.35
C LEU A 148 1.54 6.06 -9.25
N ARG A 149 0.98 6.91 -8.38
CA ARG A 149 0.06 6.50 -7.30
C ARG A 149 -1.27 7.24 -7.44
N GLY A 150 -2.28 6.82 -6.66
CA GLY A 150 -3.59 7.45 -6.68
C GLY A 150 -4.58 6.75 -7.61
N GLU A 151 -5.57 7.50 -8.03
CA GLU A 151 -6.63 7.04 -8.92
C GLU A 151 -6.08 6.70 -10.31
N THR A 152 -6.63 5.66 -10.92
CA THR A 152 -6.33 5.26 -12.30
C THR A 152 -7.64 5.28 -13.08
N SER A 153 -8.01 6.47 -13.60
CA SER A 153 -9.20 6.66 -14.41
C SER A 153 -9.03 6.14 -15.84
N GLU A 154 -7.79 6.10 -16.33
CA GLU A 154 -7.45 5.67 -17.69
C GLU A 154 -6.57 4.42 -17.68
N LEU A 155 -6.76 3.56 -18.67
CA LEU A 155 -5.95 2.36 -18.85
C LEU A 155 -4.44 2.68 -18.93
N LYS A 156 -4.08 3.78 -19.61
CA LYS A 156 -2.67 4.20 -19.76
C LYS A 156 -1.99 4.49 -18.43
N GLN A 157 -2.70 5.07 -17.47
CA GLN A 157 -2.15 5.32 -16.12
C GLN A 157 -1.84 4.00 -15.40
N MET A 158 -2.70 3.00 -15.55
CA MET A 158 -2.46 1.68 -14.98
C MET A 158 -1.31 0.97 -15.70
N GLN A 159 -1.21 1.07 -17.03
CA GLN A 159 -0.08 0.53 -17.80
C GLN A 159 1.25 1.10 -17.32
N ASN A 160 1.39 2.42 -17.20
CA ASN A 160 2.60 3.06 -16.72
C ASN A 160 2.99 2.59 -15.30
N ARG A 161 1.98 2.37 -14.43
CA ARG A 161 2.21 1.82 -13.09
C ARG A 161 2.72 0.38 -13.15
N VAL A 162 2.09 -0.46 -13.97
CA VAL A 162 2.51 -1.85 -14.16
C VAL A 162 3.90 -1.94 -14.74
N GLU A 163 4.23 -1.12 -15.74
CA GLU A 163 5.58 -1.05 -16.32
C GLU A 163 6.65 -0.69 -15.26
N ALA A 164 6.34 0.27 -14.38
CA ALA A 164 7.24 0.63 -13.29
C ALA A 164 7.37 -0.51 -12.24
N ASP A 165 6.29 -1.23 -11.97
CA ASP A 165 6.31 -2.40 -11.08
C ASP A 165 7.12 -3.56 -11.70
N LEU A 166 6.98 -3.81 -13.01
CA LEU A 166 7.75 -4.81 -13.75
C LEU A 166 9.24 -4.45 -13.77
N PHE A 167 9.57 -3.18 -14.04
CA PHE A 167 10.95 -2.72 -13.93
C PHE A 167 11.57 -3.04 -12.57
N TYR A 168 10.83 -2.79 -11.47
CA TYR A 168 11.31 -3.13 -10.13
C TYR A 168 11.53 -4.64 -9.95
N VAL A 169 10.62 -5.48 -10.43
CA VAL A 169 10.71 -6.95 -10.33
C VAL A 169 11.94 -7.48 -11.06
N GLU A 170 12.21 -6.95 -12.25
CA GLU A 170 13.32 -7.36 -13.12
C GLU A 170 14.68 -6.86 -12.61
N HIS A 171 14.74 -5.64 -12.07
CA HIS A 171 15.98 -4.99 -11.63
C HIS A 171 16.14 -4.95 -10.11
N PHE A 172 15.44 -5.86 -9.40
CA PHE A 172 15.50 -5.92 -7.95
C PHE A 172 16.95 -6.02 -7.45
N SER A 173 17.30 -5.14 -6.53
CA SER A 173 18.52 -5.19 -5.74
C SER A 173 18.30 -4.50 -4.40
N LEU A 174 19.08 -4.86 -3.38
CA LEU A 174 19.03 -4.18 -2.08
C LEU A 174 19.39 -2.69 -2.21
N GLY A 175 20.27 -2.34 -3.15
CA GLY A 175 20.62 -0.94 -3.45
C GLY A 175 19.40 -0.16 -3.99
N LEU A 176 18.61 -0.78 -4.88
CA LEU A 176 17.37 -0.18 -5.38
C LEU A 176 16.34 -0.01 -4.25
N ASP A 177 16.23 -1.00 -3.35
CA ASP A 177 15.36 -0.90 -2.17
C ASP A 177 15.76 0.27 -1.27
N MET A 178 17.05 0.42 -0.95
CA MET A 178 17.53 1.55 -0.15
C MET A 178 17.25 2.90 -0.80
N LYS A 179 17.41 3.00 -2.11
CA LYS A 179 17.07 4.22 -2.88
C LYS A 179 15.57 4.53 -2.79
N ILE A 180 14.70 3.52 -2.94
CA ILE A 180 13.24 3.70 -2.83
C ILE A 180 12.85 4.13 -1.42
N LEU A 181 13.42 3.50 -0.37
CA LEU A 181 13.20 3.89 1.02
C LEU A 181 13.60 5.33 1.29
N TRP A 182 14.78 5.73 0.85
CA TRP A 182 15.27 7.09 1.03
C TRP A 182 14.34 8.12 0.38
N ILE A 183 13.97 7.91 -0.90
CA ILE A 183 13.07 8.82 -1.61
C ILE A 183 11.69 8.86 -0.93
N THR A 184 11.18 7.71 -0.47
CA THR A 184 9.90 7.65 0.26
C THR A 184 9.97 8.44 1.56
N ALA A 185 11.03 8.27 2.36
CA ALA A 185 11.23 9.02 3.61
C ALA A 185 11.26 10.54 3.36
N MET A 186 12.00 10.98 2.34
CA MET A 186 12.06 12.39 1.96
C MET A 186 10.70 12.94 1.51
N LYS A 187 9.91 12.16 0.76
CA LYS A 187 8.56 12.55 0.35
C LYS A 187 7.60 12.63 1.53
N VAL A 188 7.67 11.71 2.49
CA VAL A 188 6.88 11.75 3.73
C VAL A 188 7.20 13.01 4.53
N LEU A 189 8.48 13.30 4.76
CA LEU A 189 8.93 14.48 5.51
C LEU A 189 8.52 15.80 4.85
N THR A 190 8.49 15.85 3.52
CA THR A 190 8.12 17.06 2.76
C THR A 190 6.63 17.13 2.42
N LEU A 191 5.82 16.18 2.87
CA LEU A 191 4.38 16.04 2.53
C LEU A 191 4.10 16.05 1.01
N LYS A 192 5.07 15.65 0.19
CA LYS A 192 4.95 15.52 -1.28
C LYS A 192 4.62 14.09 -1.71
N LEU A 193 3.74 13.43 -0.94
CA LEU A 193 3.32 12.04 -1.16
C LEU A 193 2.39 11.91 -2.36
#